data_f67a675652b7bbfc3eddbfcbaabb59bc
#
_entry.id   f67a675652b7bbfc3eddbfcbaabb59bc
#
_cell.length_a   1.000
_cell.length_b   1.000
_cell.length_c   1.000
_cell.angle_alpha   90.00
_cell.angle_beta   90.00
_cell.angle_gamma   90.00
#
_symmetry.space_group_name_H-M   'P 1'
#
loop_
_entity.id
_entity.type
_entity.pdbx_description
1 polymer ?
#
loop_
_entity_poly.entity_id
_entity_poly.type
_entity_poly.pdbx_seq_one_letter_code
_entity_poly.pdbx_strand_id
1 'polypeptide(L)'
;MANNQMTFWEKICDIQLKLKAPKSQYNNFGKYNYRNCEDILEAVKPLLNEHKLVLSLSDSIEAIQGRFYVKATVIVTDGENVHKVEAYAREEESKKGMDGSQVTGASSSYARKYALNGMFAIDDTKDSDTTNTSGKDQPKEYKCECCGKPFTEFDWKGRHYTAGQAYEMSKEINGKPLCKSCANKQRSEQINIDEL
;
A
#
# COMPACT_ATOMS: atom_id res chain seq x y z
N MET A 1 -16.22 -5.12 -50.86
CA MET A 1 -15.39 -4.46 -49.84
C MET A 1 -15.50 -5.30 -48.58
N ALA A 2 -14.41 -5.95 -48.16
CA ALA A 2 -14.42 -6.76 -46.94
C ALA A 2 -14.69 -5.83 -45.77
N ASN A 3 -15.74 -6.10 -45.03
CA ASN A 3 -16.08 -5.38 -43.79
C ASN A 3 -14.97 -5.73 -42.77
N ASN A 4 -13.98 -4.87 -42.64
CA ASN A 4 -12.83 -5.08 -41.75
C ASN A 4 -13.26 -4.78 -40.29
N GLN A 5 -14.24 -5.57 -39.80
CA GLN A 5 -14.74 -5.45 -38.44
C GLN A 5 -13.78 -6.23 -37.52
N MET A 6 -13.25 -5.55 -36.50
CA MET A 6 -12.37 -6.15 -35.49
C MET A 6 -13.03 -7.37 -34.86
N THR A 7 -12.29 -8.45 -34.75
CA THR A 7 -12.67 -9.63 -33.99
C THR A 7 -12.77 -9.29 -32.49
N PHE A 8 -13.44 -10.13 -31.71
CA PHE A 8 -13.54 -9.96 -30.27
C PHE A 8 -12.16 -9.80 -29.61
N TRP A 9 -11.20 -10.62 -29.98
CA TRP A 9 -9.84 -10.57 -29.39
C TRP A 9 -9.05 -9.33 -29.82
N GLU A 10 -9.22 -8.87 -31.05
CA GLU A 10 -8.62 -7.61 -31.50
C GLU A 10 -9.18 -6.42 -30.73
N LYS A 11 -10.48 -6.42 -30.39
CA LYS A 11 -11.09 -5.40 -29.54
C LYS A 11 -10.50 -5.42 -28.12
N ILE A 12 -10.30 -6.61 -27.53
CA ILE A 12 -9.67 -6.75 -26.21
C ILE A 12 -8.24 -6.22 -26.24
N CYS A 13 -7.45 -6.60 -27.26
CA CYS A 13 -6.08 -6.10 -27.43
C CYS A 13 -6.03 -4.57 -27.58
N ASP A 14 -6.95 -4.00 -28.35
CA ASP A 14 -7.03 -2.54 -28.54
C ASP A 14 -7.35 -1.81 -27.21
N ILE A 15 -8.28 -2.37 -26.41
CA ILE A 15 -8.58 -1.84 -25.07
C ILE A 15 -7.33 -1.92 -24.18
N GLN A 16 -6.61 -3.04 -24.14
CA GLN A 16 -5.40 -3.21 -23.33
C GLN A 16 -4.32 -2.19 -23.73
N LEU A 17 -4.17 -1.87 -25.01
CA LEU A 17 -3.21 -0.89 -25.51
C LEU A 17 -3.61 0.56 -25.15
N LYS A 18 -4.90 0.88 -25.29
CA LYS A 18 -5.42 2.24 -25.11
C LYS A 18 -5.69 2.61 -23.64
N LEU A 19 -6.02 1.62 -22.80
CA LEU A 19 -6.42 1.87 -21.42
C LEU A 19 -5.30 2.54 -20.63
N LYS A 20 -5.63 3.72 -20.10
CA LYS A 20 -4.77 4.45 -19.15
C LYS A 20 -5.53 4.59 -17.84
N ALA A 21 -5.07 3.87 -16.84
CA ALA A 21 -5.62 3.93 -15.48
C ALA A 21 -4.52 4.40 -14.50
N PRO A 22 -4.25 5.70 -14.44
CA PRO A 22 -3.16 6.24 -13.62
C PRO A 22 -3.44 6.03 -12.14
N LYS A 23 -2.38 5.97 -11.31
CA LYS A 23 -2.46 5.94 -9.85
C LYS A 23 -2.77 7.36 -9.33
N SER A 24 -4.06 7.75 -9.35
CA SER A 24 -4.54 9.09 -9.00
C SER A 24 -4.83 9.27 -7.51
N GLN A 25 -5.02 8.18 -6.77
CA GLN A 25 -5.27 8.18 -5.34
C GLN A 25 -3.96 8.26 -4.56
N TYR A 26 -3.96 8.95 -3.41
CA TYR A 26 -2.78 9.05 -2.54
C TYR A 26 -3.06 8.45 -1.16
N ASN A 27 -2.24 7.51 -0.75
CA ASN A 27 -2.28 6.95 0.59
C ASN A 27 -1.40 7.77 1.54
N ASN A 28 -2.01 8.57 2.42
CA ASN A 28 -1.29 9.41 3.38
C ASN A 28 -0.47 8.62 4.41
N PHE A 29 -0.92 7.41 4.75
CA PHE A 29 -0.24 6.56 5.71
C PHE A 29 0.99 5.89 5.10
N GLY A 30 0.82 5.25 3.92
CA GLY A 30 1.90 4.54 3.22
C GLY A 30 2.76 5.45 2.33
N LYS A 31 2.40 6.74 2.14
CA LYS A 31 3.12 7.72 1.31
C LYS A 31 3.33 7.27 -0.14
N TYR A 32 2.33 6.63 -0.75
CA TYR A 32 2.38 6.19 -2.15
C TYR A 32 1.09 6.48 -2.89
N ASN A 33 1.20 6.62 -4.22
CA ASN A 33 0.05 6.73 -5.11
C ASN A 33 -0.47 5.34 -5.45
N TYR A 34 -1.81 5.17 -5.46
CA TYR A 34 -2.48 3.95 -5.86
C TYR A 34 -3.69 4.25 -6.75
N ARG A 35 -4.24 3.23 -7.40
CA ARG A 35 -5.55 3.25 -8.04
C ARG A 35 -6.46 2.26 -7.33
N ASN A 36 -7.73 2.57 -7.28
CA ASN A 36 -8.76 1.67 -6.78
C ASN A 36 -9.48 0.95 -7.95
N CYS A 37 -10.45 0.10 -7.62
CA CYS A 37 -11.25 -0.59 -8.61
C CYS A 37 -12.07 0.39 -9.47
N GLU A 38 -12.61 1.41 -8.85
CA GLU A 38 -13.44 2.44 -9.47
C GLU A 38 -12.68 3.25 -10.51
N ASP A 39 -11.42 3.61 -10.24
CA ASP A 39 -10.55 4.32 -11.20
C ASP A 39 -10.36 3.52 -12.50
N ILE A 40 -10.22 2.18 -12.40
CA ILE A 40 -10.08 1.30 -13.55
C ILE A 40 -11.40 1.21 -14.32
N LEU A 41 -12.52 1.05 -13.61
CA LEU A 41 -13.84 0.98 -14.22
C LEU A 41 -14.18 2.26 -14.98
N GLU A 42 -13.92 3.42 -14.40
CA GLU A 42 -14.16 4.71 -15.08
C GLU A 42 -13.31 4.85 -16.34
N ALA A 43 -12.03 4.45 -16.27
CA ALA A 43 -11.13 4.55 -17.42
C ALA A 43 -11.48 3.58 -18.56
N VAL A 44 -12.03 2.40 -18.25
CA VAL A 44 -12.30 1.36 -19.29
C VAL A 44 -13.67 1.52 -19.92
N LYS A 45 -14.69 2.05 -19.21
CA LYS A 45 -16.07 2.20 -19.73
C LYS A 45 -16.17 2.85 -21.12
N PRO A 46 -15.46 3.96 -21.41
CA PRO A 46 -15.51 4.56 -22.75
C PRO A 46 -15.00 3.59 -23.86
N LEU A 47 -13.92 2.86 -23.58
CA LEU A 47 -13.35 1.91 -24.53
C LEU A 47 -14.26 0.70 -24.77
N LEU A 48 -14.88 0.18 -23.71
CA LEU A 48 -15.87 -0.89 -23.82
C LEU A 48 -17.07 -0.45 -24.67
N ASN A 49 -17.55 0.77 -24.47
CA ASN A 49 -18.66 1.33 -25.25
C ASN A 49 -18.28 1.51 -26.73
N GLU A 50 -17.05 1.98 -27.04
CA GLU A 50 -16.54 2.12 -28.40
C GLU A 50 -16.59 0.76 -29.14
N HIS A 51 -16.19 -0.30 -28.45
CA HIS A 51 -16.16 -1.67 -29.01
C HIS A 51 -17.47 -2.45 -28.84
N LYS A 52 -18.49 -1.87 -28.21
CA LYS A 52 -19.78 -2.53 -27.92
C LYS A 52 -19.60 -3.82 -27.11
N LEU A 53 -18.73 -3.77 -26.12
CA LEU A 53 -18.49 -4.85 -25.18
C LEU A 53 -19.17 -4.57 -23.84
N VAL A 54 -19.65 -5.64 -23.20
CA VAL A 54 -20.24 -5.60 -21.87
C VAL A 54 -19.24 -6.15 -20.88
N LEU A 55 -19.04 -5.43 -19.76
CA LEU A 55 -18.25 -5.90 -18.64
C LEU A 55 -19.17 -6.14 -17.45
N SER A 56 -19.01 -7.29 -16.80
CA SER A 56 -19.66 -7.63 -15.55
C SER A 56 -18.65 -8.06 -14.48
N LEU A 57 -18.94 -7.70 -13.24
CA LEU A 57 -18.19 -8.10 -12.06
C LEU A 57 -19.13 -8.83 -11.09
N SER A 58 -18.64 -9.92 -10.52
CA SER A 58 -19.29 -10.63 -9.43
C SER A 58 -18.27 -11.14 -8.44
N ASP A 59 -18.70 -11.31 -7.19
CA ASP A 59 -17.89 -11.86 -6.12
C ASP A 59 -18.52 -13.13 -5.56
N SER A 60 -17.67 -14.05 -5.09
CA SER A 60 -18.03 -15.18 -4.28
C SER A 60 -17.02 -15.34 -3.13
N ILE A 61 -17.47 -15.98 -2.04
CA ILE A 61 -16.60 -16.32 -0.93
C ILE A 61 -16.18 -17.77 -1.06
N GLU A 62 -14.87 -18.02 -1.00
CA GLU A 62 -14.29 -19.35 -1.03
C GLU A 62 -13.48 -19.62 0.24
N ALA A 63 -13.70 -20.81 0.84
CA ALA A 63 -12.93 -21.29 1.97
C ALA A 63 -11.80 -22.22 1.49
N ILE A 64 -10.55 -21.81 1.71
CA ILE A 64 -9.36 -22.57 1.32
C ILE A 64 -8.52 -22.81 2.56
N GLN A 65 -8.37 -24.09 2.96
CA GLN A 65 -7.59 -24.49 4.14
C GLN A 65 -7.94 -23.73 5.42
N GLY A 66 -9.25 -23.53 5.65
CA GLY A 66 -9.77 -22.85 6.85
C GLY A 66 -9.65 -21.32 6.80
N ARG A 67 -9.30 -20.73 5.66
CA ARG A 67 -9.25 -19.29 5.45
C ARG A 67 -10.26 -18.87 4.40
N PHE A 68 -10.85 -17.69 4.58
CA PHE A 68 -11.80 -17.14 3.64
C PHE A 68 -11.11 -16.20 2.64
N TYR A 69 -11.55 -16.32 1.40
CA TYR A 69 -11.10 -15.46 0.30
C TYR A 69 -12.32 -14.93 -0.43
N VAL A 70 -12.27 -13.65 -0.77
CA VAL A 70 -13.16 -13.09 -1.77
C VAL A 70 -12.56 -13.38 -3.14
N LYS A 71 -13.31 -14.11 -3.98
CA LYS A 71 -12.99 -14.35 -5.36
C LYS A 71 -13.80 -13.39 -6.23
N ALA A 72 -13.13 -12.49 -6.92
CA ALA A 72 -13.75 -11.62 -7.92
C ALA A 72 -13.64 -12.27 -9.30
N THR A 73 -14.73 -12.23 -10.02
CA THR A 73 -14.82 -12.68 -11.42
C THR A 73 -15.16 -11.47 -12.30
N VAL A 74 -14.30 -11.20 -13.28
CA VAL A 74 -14.51 -10.20 -14.32
C VAL A 74 -14.80 -10.93 -15.63
N ILE A 75 -15.87 -10.53 -16.30
CA ILE A 75 -16.26 -11.07 -17.60
C ILE A 75 -16.42 -9.90 -18.57
N VAL A 76 -15.82 -10.02 -19.75
CA VAL A 76 -16.06 -9.16 -20.90
C VAL A 76 -16.65 -10.01 -22.03
N THR A 77 -17.71 -9.51 -22.66
CA THR A 77 -18.41 -10.24 -23.73
C THR A 77 -18.96 -9.29 -24.80
N ASP A 78 -19.08 -9.79 -26.04
CA ASP A 78 -19.83 -9.15 -27.10
C ASP A 78 -21.21 -9.83 -27.38
N GLY A 79 -21.56 -10.77 -26.47
CA GLY A 79 -22.79 -11.56 -26.57
C GLY A 79 -22.56 -12.98 -27.14
N GLU A 80 -21.53 -13.18 -27.94
CA GLU A 80 -21.15 -14.48 -28.51
C GLU A 80 -19.88 -15.04 -27.87
N ASN A 81 -18.87 -14.17 -27.71
CA ASN A 81 -17.58 -14.52 -27.15
C ASN A 81 -17.48 -14.02 -25.69
N VAL A 82 -16.70 -14.76 -24.92
CA VAL A 82 -16.49 -14.45 -23.48
C VAL A 82 -15.01 -14.50 -23.15
N HIS A 83 -14.49 -13.45 -22.53
CA HIS A 83 -13.21 -13.44 -21.85
C HIS A 83 -13.45 -13.31 -20.36
N LYS A 84 -12.90 -14.24 -19.56
CA LYS A 84 -13.10 -14.33 -18.12
C LYS A 84 -11.76 -14.31 -17.41
N VAL A 85 -11.66 -13.51 -16.35
CA VAL A 85 -10.51 -13.47 -15.45
C VAL A 85 -11.00 -13.49 -14.00
N GLU A 86 -10.32 -14.25 -13.16
CA GLU A 86 -10.62 -14.39 -11.75
C GLU A 86 -9.39 -14.00 -10.91
N ALA A 87 -9.64 -13.39 -9.77
CA ALA A 87 -8.60 -13.08 -8.80
C ALA A 87 -9.13 -13.20 -7.37
N TYR A 88 -8.22 -13.38 -6.43
CA TYR A 88 -8.54 -13.62 -5.04
C TYR A 88 -7.93 -12.54 -4.16
N ALA A 89 -8.64 -12.16 -3.11
CA ALA A 89 -8.08 -11.44 -1.98
C ALA A 89 -8.47 -12.16 -0.68
N ARG A 90 -7.50 -12.35 0.20
CA ARG A 90 -7.76 -12.95 1.50
C ARG A 90 -8.62 -12.02 2.34
N GLU A 91 -9.64 -12.58 2.97
CA GLU A 91 -10.41 -11.92 4.00
C GLU A 91 -9.75 -12.13 5.36
N GLU A 92 -9.48 -11.04 6.07
CA GLU A 92 -8.98 -11.12 7.45
C GLU A 92 -10.14 -11.44 8.39
N GLU A 93 -9.89 -12.26 9.41
CA GLU A 93 -10.90 -12.64 10.40
C GLU A 93 -11.40 -11.43 11.21
N SER A 94 -10.49 -10.50 11.49
CA SER A 94 -10.81 -9.24 12.17
C SER A 94 -9.78 -8.17 11.81
N LYS A 95 -10.23 -6.91 11.73
CA LYS A 95 -9.37 -5.77 11.53
C LYS A 95 -9.78 -4.64 12.47
N LYS A 96 -8.83 -4.15 13.25
CA LYS A 96 -9.08 -3.06 14.21
C LYS A 96 -9.73 -1.87 13.52
N GLY A 97 -10.90 -1.46 14.04
CA GLY A 97 -11.64 -0.32 13.53
C GLY A 97 -12.54 -0.61 12.31
N MET A 98 -12.73 -1.90 11.96
CA MET A 98 -13.66 -2.33 10.92
C MET A 98 -14.63 -3.37 11.47
N ASP A 99 -15.88 -3.32 11.04
CA ASP A 99 -16.82 -4.42 11.23
C ASP A 99 -16.64 -5.52 10.15
N GLY A 100 -17.31 -6.67 10.32
CA GLY A 100 -17.17 -7.80 9.39
C GLY A 100 -17.54 -7.44 7.95
N SER A 101 -18.60 -6.66 7.74
CA SER A 101 -19.02 -6.22 6.40
C SER A 101 -17.99 -5.30 5.73
N GLN A 102 -17.35 -4.45 6.52
CA GLN A 102 -16.27 -3.58 6.03
C GLN A 102 -15.00 -4.38 5.68
N VAL A 103 -14.71 -5.43 6.44
CA VAL A 103 -13.57 -6.33 6.14
C VAL A 103 -13.79 -7.05 4.80
N THR A 104 -14.98 -7.64 4.62
CA THR A 104 -15.37 -8.29 3.34
C THR A 104 -15.36 -7.28 2.18
N GLY A 105 -15.94 -6.10 2.36
CA GLY A 105 -15.95 -5.05 1.35
C GLY A 105 -14.55 -4.58 0.93
N ALA A 106 -13.61 -4.46 1.88
CA ALA A 106 -12.22 -4.15 1.58
C ALA A 106 -11.57 -5.27 0.74
N SER A 107 -11.75 -6.52 1.13
CA SER A 107 -11.23 -7.68 0.39
C SER A 107 -11.83 -7.78 -1.02
N SER A 108 -13.13 -7.51 -1.17
CA SER A 108 -13.81 -7.41 -2.47
C SER A 108 -13.16 -6.37 -3.37
N SER A 109 -12.92 -5.16 -2.87
CA SER A 109 -12.27 -4.09 -3.65
C SER A 109 -10.88 -4.50 -4.14
N TYR A 110 -10.10 -5.21 -3.33
CA TYR A 110 -8.80 -5.73 -3.74
C TYR A 110 -8.92 -6.84 -4.79
N ALA A 111 -9.80 -7.84 -4.57
CA ALA A 111 -10.00 -8.93 -5.51
C ALA A 111 -10.43 -8.41 -6.89
N ARG A 112 -11.40 -7.50 -6.93
CA ARG A 112 -11.89 -6.84 -8.16
C ARG A 112 -10.79 -6.08 -8.87
N LYS A 113 -9.98 -5.31 -8.14
CA LYS A 113 -8.84 -4.59 -8.71
C LYS A 113 -7.84 -5.55 -9.38
N TYR A 114 -7.51 -6.65 -8.72
CA TYR A 114 -6.59 -7.64 -9.28
C TYR A 114 -7.16 -8.34 -10.49
N ALA A 115 -8.44 -8.68 -10.49
CA ALA A 115 -9.12 -9.28 -11.64
C ALA A 115 -9.16 -8.32 -12.84
N LEU A 116 -9.43 -7.02 -12.63
CA LEU A 116 -9.39 -5.99 -13.66
C LEU A 116 -7.97 -5.76 -14.19
N ASN A 117 -6.96 -5.75 -13.33
CA ASN A 117 -5.56 -5.66 -13.75
C ASN A 117 -5.19 -6.81 -14.69
N GLY A 118 -5.60 -8.05 -14.34
CA GLY A 118 -5.38 -9.22 -15.20
C GLY A 118 -6.16 -9.17 -16.51
N MET A 119 -7.43 -8.75 -16.48
CA MET A 119 -8.30 -8.62 -17.65
C MET A 119 -7.72 -7.65 -18.70
N PHE A 120 -7.24 -6.52 -18.24
CA PHE A 120 -6.80 -5.43 -19.12
C PHE A 120 -5.27 -5.28 -19.21
N ALA A 121 -4.51 -6.27 -18.73
CA ALA A 121 -3.04 -6.28 -18.74
C ALA A 121 -2.45 -4.96 -18.18
N ILE A 122 -3.04 -4.45 -17.09
CA ILE A 122 -2.60 -3.20 -16.47
C ILE A 122 -1.30 -3.46 -15.74
N ASP A 123 -0.22 -2.85 -16.24
CA ASP A 123 1.10 -2.95 -15.64
C ASP A 123 1.19 -2.04 -14.39
N ASP A 124 1.46 -2.65 -13.26
CA ASP A 124 1.83 -1.95 -12.03
C ASP A 124 3.36 -1.77 -12.01
N THR A 125 3.85 -0.90 -12.88
CA THR A 125 5.28 -0.64 -13.12
C THR A 125 6.12 -0.24 -11.89
N LYS A 126 5.54 -0.16 -10.70
CA LYS A 126 6.25 -0.19 -9.43
C LYS A 126 5.78 -1.40 -8.66
N ASP A 127 6.54 -2.46 -8.83
CA ASP A 127 6.42 -3.67 -8.04
C ASP A 127 6.46 -3.28 -6.56
N SER A 128 5.46 -3.71 -5.78
CA SER A 128 5.45 -3.50 -4.34
C SER A 128 6.68 -4.15 -3.67
N ASP A 129 7.31 -5.10 -4.34
CA ASP A 129 8.57 -5.72 -3.87
C ASP A 129 9.75 -4.73 -3.92
N THR A 130 9.73 -3.73 -4.82
CA THR A 130 10.71 -2.64 -4.84
C THR A 130 10.39 -1.54 -3.84
N THR A 131 9.15 -1.48 -3.35
CA THR A 131 8.67 -0.50 -2.36
C THR A 131 8.32 -1.13 -1.01
N ASN A 132 8.47 -2.46 -0.88
CA ASN A 132 8.27 -3.15 0.39
C ASN A 132 9.46 -2.88 1.32
N THR A 133 9.48 -1.65 1.83
CA THR A 133 10.34 -1.22 2.94
C THR A 133 9.71 -1.55 4.29
N SER A 134 8.68 -2.42 4.32
CA SER A 134 8.13 -2.99 5.56
C SER A 134 9.18 -3.91 6.18
N GLY A 135 10.12 -3.33 6.90
CA GLY A 135 11.23 -4.02 7.56
C GLY A 135 12.63 -3.49 7.21
N LYS A 136 12.75 -2.58 6.23
CA LYS A 136 13.93 -1.73 6.14
C LYS A 136 13.54 -0.37 6.70
N ASP A 137 13.70 -0.23 8.01
CA ASP A 137 13.83 1.08 8.61
C ASP A 137 14.78 1.88 7.71
N GLN A 138 14.28 2.95 7.05
CA GLN A 138 15.21 4.04 6.76
C GLN A 138 15.90 4.29 8.08
N PRO A 139 17.21 4.37 8.14
CA PRO A 139 17.89 4.65 9.38
C PRO A 139 17.28 5.94 9.89
N LYS A 140 16.42 5.83 10.92
CA LYS A 140 15.93 6.98 11.65
C LYS A 140 17.20 7.63 12.17
N GLU A 141 17.59 8.74 11.60
CA GLU A 141 18.72 9.50 12.10
C GLU A 141 18.32 10.04 13.48
N TYR A 142 18.67 9.30 14.49
CA TYR A 142 18.50 9.70 15.88
C TYR A 142 19.51 10.80 16.19
N LYS A 143 19.07 12.06 16.17
CA LYS A 143 19.92 13.25 16.39
C LYS A 143 19.58 13.93 17.70
N CYS A 144 20.62 14.48 18.34
CA CYS A 144 20.49 15.34 19.50
C CYS A 144 19.73 16.62 19.12
N GLU A 145 18.66 16.93 19.84
CA GLU A 145 17.82 18.09 19.57
C GLU A 145 18.55 19.44 19.79
N CYS A 146 19.61 19.44 20.63
CA CYS A 146 20.38 20.64 20.93
C CYS A 146 21.50 20.92 19.92
N CYS A 147 22.30 19.90 19.51
CA CYS A 147 23.50 20.11 18.69
C CYS A 147 23.52 19.34 17.37
N GLY A 148 22.45 18.60 17.04
CA GLY A 148 22.34 17.84 15.80
C GLY A 148 23.24 16.60 15.69
N LYS A 149 24.09 16.30 16.69
CA LYS A 149 24.95 15.10 16.65
C LYS A 149 24.14 13.83 16.65
N PRO A 150 24.49 12.83 15.79
CA PRO A 150 23.78 11.55 15.79
C PRO A 150 24.02 10.78 17.09
N PHE A 151 23.00 10.04 17.52
CA PHE A 151 23.16 9.03 18.55
C PHE A 151 23.86 7.82 17.94
N THR A 152 24.78 7.23 18.71
CA THR A 152 25.53 6.04 18.33
C THR A 152 25.20 4.90 19.28
N GLU A 153 25.47 3.68 18.84
CA GLU A 153 25.41 2.49 19.67
C GLU A 153 26.45 2.55 20.80
N PHE A 154 26.11 1.99 21.95
CA PHE A 154 27.03 1.92 23.07
C PHE A 154 26.73 0.71 23.95
N ASP A 155 27.78 0.23 24.66
CA ASP A 155 27.68 -0.82 25.65
C ASP A 155 27.70 -0.25 27.07
N TRP A 156 26.77 -0.72 27.91
CA TRP A 156 26.74 -0.33 29.31
C TRP A 156 26.31 -1.50 30.22
N LYS A 157 27.12 -1.76 31.24
CA LYS A 157 26.94 -2.88 32.17
C LYS A 157 26.70 -4.23 31.51
N GLY A 158 27.47 -4.54 30.43
CA GLY A 158 27.38 -5.80 29.70
C GLY A 158 26.17 -5.93 28.77
N ARG A 159 25.42 -4.85 28.56
CA ARG A 159 24.29 -4.82 27.65
C ARG A 159 24.55 -3.84 26.51
N HIS A 160 24.26 -4.30 25.26
CA HIS A 160 24.36 -3.48 24.07
C HIS A 160 23.11 -2.65 23.86
N TYR A 161 23.25 -1.36 23.55
CA TYR A 161 22.17 -0.43 23.24
C TYR A 161 22.33 0.15 21.85
N THR A 162 21.30 0.02 21.02
CA THR A 162 21.27 0.63 19.69
C THR A 162 21.10 2.15 19.77
N ALA A 163 21.41 2.85 18.67
CA ALA A 163 21.23 4.31 18.57
C ALA A 163 19.78 4.76 18.89
N GLY A 164 18.77 3.98 18.45
CA GLY A 164 17.37 4.22 18.78
C GLY A 164 17.06 4.09 20.26
N GLN A 165 17.59 3.06 20.93
CA GLN A 165 17.41 2.88 22.37
C GLN A 165 18.11 4.00 23.16
N ALA A 166 19.29 4.42 22.73
CA ALA A 166 20.02 5.56 23.32
C ALA A 166 19.21 6.87 23.22
N TYR A 167 18.57 7.08 22.10
CA TYR A 167 17.70 8.25 21.83
C TYR A 167 16.48 8.26 22.77
N GLU A 168 15.73 7.13 22.84
CA GLU A 168 14.54 7.05 23.71
C GLU A 168 14.90 7.16 25.19
N MET A 169 15.95 6.49 25.64
CA MET A 169 16.46 6.63 27.02
C MET A 169 16.83 8.09 27.35
N SER A 170 17.50 8.78 26.44
CA SER A 170 17.84 10.19 26.65
C SER A 170 16.61 11.08 26.75
N LYS A 171 15.59 10.80 25.94
CA LYS A 171 14.31 11.53 25.96
C LYS A 171 13.55 11.32 27.26
N GLU A 172 13.51 10.09 27.78
CA GLU A 172 12.88 9.78 29.07
C GLU A 172 13.58 10.50 30.24
N ILE A 173 14.93 10.49 30.26
CA ILE A 173 15.71 11.04 31.35
C ILE A 173 15.73 12.58 31.34
N ASN A 174 15.79 13.22 30.17
CA ASN A 174 16.03 14.67 30.05
C ASN A 174 14.80 15.44 29.50
N GLY A 175 13.65 14.77 29.27
CA GLY A 175 12.45 15.35 28.67
C GLY A 175 12.57 15.56 27.12
N LYS A 176 13.79 15.51 26.59
CA LYS A 176 14.13 15.63 25.17
C LYS A 176 15.39 14.85 24.83
N PRO A 177 15.58 14.41 23.57
CA PRO A 177 16.73 13.61 23.19
C PRO A 177 18.01 14.45 23.12
N LEU A 178 18.87 14.33 24.12
CA LEU A 178 20.14 15.05 24.23
C LEU A 178 21.32 14.07 24.22
N CYS A 179 22.37 14.39 23.46
CA CYS A 179 23.62 13.67 23.58
C CYS A 179 24.25 13.93 24.99
N LYS A 180 25.16 13.05 25.40
CA LYS A 180 25.77 13.10 26.74
C LYS A 180 26.34 14.48 27.11
N SER A 181 27.01 15.16 26.18
CA SER A 181 27.57 16.49 26.40
C SER A 181 26.50 17.57 26.59
N CYS A 182 25.42 17.55 25.80
CA CYS A 182 24.33 18.51 25.95
C CYS A 182 23.48 18.25 27.21
N ALA A 183 23.26 16.98 27.57
CA ALA A 183 22.57 16.62 28.80
C ALA A 183 23.36 17.07 30.05
N ASN A 184 24.67 16.88 30.04
CA ASN A 184 25.53 17.36 31.16
C ASN A 184 25.51 18.90 31.27
N LYS A 185 25.56 19.61 30.15
CA LYS A 185 25.48 21.07 30.13
C LYS A 185 24.13 21.56 30.69
N GLN A 186 23.03 20.95 30.30
CA GLN A 186 21.71 21.29 30.81
C GLN A 186 21.61 21.08 32.32
N ARG A 187 22.20 20.00 32.88
CA ARG A 187 22.20 19.73 34.32
C ARG A 187 23.06 20.72 35.11
N SER A 188 24.23 21.12 34.60
CA SER A 188 25.08 22.09 35.26
C SER A 188 24.46 23.50 35.25
N GLU A 189 23.70 23.86 34.21
CA GLU A 189 22.96 25.12 34.17
C GLU A 189 21.78 25.16 35.18
N GLN A 190 21.13 23.98 35.37
CA GLN A 190 20.02 23.85 36.34
C GLN A 190 20.49 23.98 37.80
N ILE A 191 21.65 23.40 38.15
CA ILE A 191 22.24 23.48 39.49
C ILE A 191 22.61 24.92 39.84
N ASN A 192 23.10 25.71 38.89
CA ASN A 192 23.45 27.12 39.13
C ASN A 192 22.23 28.06 39.34
N ILE A 193 21.03 27.63 38.91
CA ILE A 193 19.78 28.40 39.10
C ILE A 193 19.16 28.07 40.44
N ASP A 194 19.33 26.86 40.95
CA ASP A 194 18.78 26.43 42.26
C ASP A 194 19.64 26.92 43.47
N GLU A 195 20.85 27.47 43.19
CA GLU A 195 21.76 28.06 44.20
C GLU A 195 21.68 29.60 44.30
N LEU A 196 20.77 30.25 43.53
CA LEU A 196 20.50 31.69 43.52
C LEU A 196 19.14 31.99 44.18
#